data_a27b3effbd9dc1ea0c1c7188fda9e0ee
#
_entry.id   a27b3effbd9dc1ea0c1c7188fda9e0ee
#
_cell.length_a   1.000
_cell.length_b   1.000
_cell.length_c   1.000
_cell.angle_alpha   90.00
_cell.angle_beta   90.00
_cell.angle_gamma   90.00
#
_symmetry.space_group_name_H-M   'P 1'
#
loop_
_entity.id
_entity.type
_entity.pdbx_description
1 polymer ?
#
loop_
_entity_poly.entity_id
_entity_poly.type
_entity_poly.pdbx_seq_one_letter_code
_entity_poly.pdbx_strand_id
1 'polypeptide(L)'
;VKRLLSIASVLGLSIGTAIAAAAPASAATDRTGAERLNIPNSSACRAGRTVLEGMVAGPGGQLYIIFSKGSAGEPVLSRWLRDGSTWDGASWVCSGAPVSMPELGHGNDLAYNPNYLGGGPALIATQGSQSAFPDDDVTIVHLGSDGSIGSTQVVDLPTGNISGLCYSATAAGGAGKYAARRLGSLWTHPGSGALTSGWTLVKSNLTYHDNRSDQGIDCSENYIWNTNSINTNTPDTGWNWVYQYNWSGGDVESDIGIPGNNLTDEIEDITHVGGEFFVGINRNGGLADSVKVLTE
;
A
#
# COMPACT_ATOMS: atom_id res chain seq x y z
N VAL A 1 74.47 5.75 40.39
CA VAL A 1 73.21 6.50 40.44
C VAL A 1 72.82 6.84 39.00
N LYS A 2 71.93 6.06 38.42
CA LYS A 2 71.38 6.24 37.07
C LYS A 2 69.96 6.74 37.24
N ARG A 3 69.64 7.91 36.74
CA ARG A 3 68.33 8.49 36.68
C ARG A 3 67.61 7.98 35.42
N LEU A 4 66.47 7.30 35.57
CA LEU A 4 65.55 6.97 34.51
C LEU A 4 64.59 8.15 34.31
N LEU A 5 64.58 8.71 33.10
CA LEU A 5 63.55 9.66 32.66
C LEU A 5 62.36 8.85 32.11
N SER A 6 61.22 9.00 32.72
CA SER A 6 59.94 8.53 32.17
C SER A 6 59.36 9.57 31.23
N ILE A 7 59.19 9.21 29.96
CA ILE A 7 58.46 9.99 28.98
C ILE A 7 57.01 9.52 29.00
N ALA A 8 56.10 10.36 29.48
CA ALA A 8 54.69 10.14 29.41
C ALA A 8 54.18 10.63 28.04
N SER A 9 53.82 9.69 27.16
CA SER A 9 53.16 10.03 25.90
C SER A 9 51.64 10.22 26.16
N VAL A 10 51.19 11.46 26.03
CA VAL A 10 49.77 11.79 26.03
C VAL A 10 49.21 11.52 24.64
N LEU A 11 48.46 10.42 24.48
CA LEU A 11 47.64 10.18 23.29
C LEU A 11 46.41 11.09 23.40
N GLY A 12 46.37 12.14 22.61
CA GLY A 12 45.18 12.96 22.41
C GLY A 12 44.19 12.23 21.52
N LEU A 13 43.13 11.68 22.11
CA LEU A 13 42.01 11.11 21.38
C LEU A 13 41.12 12.27 20.90
N SER A 14 41.30 12.69 19.66
CA SER A 14 40.36 13.60 18.99
C SER A 14 39.12 12.86 18.59
N ILE A 15 38.02 12.99 19.37
CA ILE A 15 36.67 12.54 18.99
C ILE A 15 36.19 13.53 17.94
N GLY A 16 36.37 13.17 16.68
CA GLY A 16 35.71 13.85 15.56
C GLY A 16 34.23 13.51 15.59
N THR A 17 33.39 14.41 16.08
CA THR A 17 31.94 14.36 15.84
C THR A 17 31.73 14.58 14.36
N ALA A 18 31.52 13.48 13.63
CA ALA A 18 30.97 13.56 12.30
C ALA A 18 29.50 14.06 12.43
N ILE A 19 29.32 15.35 12.19
CA ILE A 19 27.97 15.87 11.93
C ILE A 19 27.57 15.27 10.60
N ALA A 20 26.75 14.24 10.65
CA ALA A 20 26.06 13.77 9.46
C ALA A 20 25.20 14.96 8.99
N ALA A 21 25.61 15.59 7.89
CA ALA A 21 24.76 16.54 7.22
C ALA A 21 23.48 15.78 6.85
N ALA A 22 22.35 16.20 7.39
CA ALA A 22 21.06 15.72 6.92
C ALA A 22 21.02 15.97 5.41
N ALA A 23 20.77 14.91 4.65
CA ALA A 23 20.54 15.09 3.23
C ALA A 23 19.44 16.15 3.06
N PRO A 24 19.56 17.05 2.10
CA PRO A 24 18.50 18.02 1.85
C PRO A 24 17.22 17.24 1.59
N ALA A 25 16.13 17.60 2.26
CA ALA A 25 14.83 17.07 1.96
C ALA A 25 14.60 17.28 0.45
N SER A 26 14.43 16.20 -0.28
CA SER A 26 14.08 16.27 -1.70
C SER A 26 12.82 17.09 -1.84
N ALA A 27 12.78 18.02 -2.77
CA ALA A 27 11.56 18.75 -3.05
C ALA A 27 10.48 17.76 -3.49
N ALA A 28 9.27 17.91 -2.96
CA ALA A 28 8.13 17.09 -3.35
C ALA A 28 7.97 17.14 -4.87
N THR A 29 7.81 15.98 -5.50
CA THR A 29 7.58 15.90 -6.93
C THR A 29 6.08 15.87 -7.19
N ASP A 30 5.56 16.91 -7.81
CA ASP A 30 4.17 16.95 -8.21
C ASP A 30 3.92 16.03 -9.38
N ARG A 31 2.96 15.11 -9.22
CA ARG A 31 2.56 14.21 -10.31
C ARG A 31 1.09 14.42 -10.65
N THR A 32 0.78 14.42 -11.91
CA THR A 32 -0.59 14.44 -12.40
C THR A 32 -1.02 13.05 -12.82
N GLY A 33 -2.29 12.70 -12.55
CA GLY A 33 -2.84 11.41 -12.95
C GLY A 33 -3.64 11.50 -14.25
N ALA A 34 -3.32 10.64 -15.22
CA ALA A 34 -4.20 10.41 -16.36
C ALA A 34 -5.23 9.32 -15.98
N GLU A 35 -6.51 9.59 -16.20
CA GLU A 35 -7.57 8.62 -15.92
C GLU A 35 -7.44 7.41 -16.85
N ARG A 36 -7.40 6.21 -16.29
CA ARG A 36 -7.34 4.93 -17.01
C ARG A 36 -8.63 4.14 -16.89
N LEU A 37 -9.31 4.25 -15.78
CA LEU A 37 -10.56 3.57 -15.54
C LEU A 37 -11.51 4.50 -14.80
N ASN A 38 -12.65 4.77 -15.41
CA ASN A 38 -13.78 5.44 -14.77
C ASN A 38 -14.78 4.37 -14.35
N ILE A 39 -15.12 4.34 -13.06
CA ILE A 39 -15.97 3.30 -12.48
C ILE A 39 -17.28 3.96 -11.99
N PRO A 40 -18.32 4.00 -12.82
CA PRO A 40 -19.59 4.59 -12.44
C PRO A 40 -20.19 3.86 -11.23
N ASN A 41 -20.90 4.59 -10.37
CA ASN A 41 -21.62 4.00 -9.23
C ASN A 41 -22.66 2.96 -9.65
N SER A 42 -23.16 3.03 -10.88
CA SER A 42 -24.06 2.04 -11.49
C SER A 42 -23.35 0.81 -12.04
N SER A 43 -22.02 0.72 -11.97
CA SER A 43 -21.30 -0.45 -12.48
C SER A 43 -21.73 -1.74 -11.79
N ALA A 44 -22.01 -2.77 -12.56
CA ALA A 44 -22.33 -4.10 -12.02
C ALA A 44 -21.20 -4.68 -11.15
N CYS A 45 -19.95 -4.33 -11.43
CA CYS A 45 -18.78 -4.74 -10.64
C CYS A 45 -18.73 -4.15 -9.23
N ARG A 46 -19.49 -3.14 -8.97
CA ARG A 46 -19.62 -2.54 -7.62
C ARG A 46 -20.73 -3.19 -6.78
N ALA A 47 -21.66 -3.89 -7.41
CA ALA A 47 -22.84 -4.46 -6.74
C ALA A 47 -23.56 -3.47 -5.81
N GLY A 48 -23.64 -2.20 -6.23
CA GLY A 48 -24.27 -1.12 -5.46
C GLY A 48 -23.40 -0.52 -4.35
N ARG A 49 -22.10 -0.86 -4.28
CA ARG A 49 -21.13 -0.19 -3.39
C ARG A 49 -20.69 1.13 -4.01
N THR A 50 -20.38 2.09 -3.17
CA THR A 50 -20.13 3.47 -3.61
C THR A 50 -18.71 3.96 -3.36
N VAL A 51 -17.90 3.21 -2.63
CA VAL A 51 -16.54 3.60 -2.24
C VAL A 51 -15.54 2.56 -2.73
N LEU A 52 -14.51 3.01 -3.46
CA LEU A 52 -13.32 2.22 -3.73
C LEU A 52 -12.45 2.26 -2.47
N GLU A 53 -11.98 1.10 -2.00
CA GLU A 53 -11.19 0.99 -0.77
C GLU A 53 -9.79 0.46 -1.04
N GLY A 54 -9.67 -0.68 -1.69
CA GLY A 54 -8.40 -1.34 -1.94
C GLY A 54 -8.25 -1.77 -3.38
N MET A 55 -7.00 -1.81 -3.88
CA MET A 55 -6.71 -2.17 -5.25
C MET A 55 -5.34 -2.84 -5.38
N VAL A 56 -5.23 -3.89 -6.17
CA VAL A 56 -3.94 -4.48 -6.52
C VAL A 56 -3.92 -5.00 -7.95
N ALA A 57 -2.75 -4.91 -8.56
CA ALA A 57 -2.47 -5.59 -9.81
C ALA A 57 -2.12 -7.07 -9.55
N GLY A 58 -2.76 -7.95 -10.27
CA GLY A 58 -2.58 -9.40 -10.18
C GLY A 58 -2.02 -10.03 -11.46
N PRO A 59 -2.19 -11.35 -11.62
CA PRO A 59 -1.59 -12.09 -12.72
C PRO A 59 -2.08 -11.60 -14.08
N GLY A 60 -1.19 -11.56 -15.07
CA GLY A 60 -1.54 -11.18 -16.44
C GLY A 60 -2.02 -9.74 -16.62
N GLY A 61 -1.74 -8.87 -15.64
CA GLY A 61 -2.13 -7.47 -15.69
C GLY A 61 -3.61 -7.25 -15.37
N GLN A 62 -4.22 -8.11 -14.58
CA GLN A 62 -5.56 -7.91 -14.06
C GLN A 62 -5.53 -6.94 -12.89
N LEU A 63 -6.62 -6.19 -12.67
CA LEU A 63 -6.82 -5.44 -11.43
C LEU A 63 -7.87 -6.15 -10.57
N TYR A 64 -7.62 -6.15 -9.27
CA TYR A 64 -8.60 -6.52 -8.26
C TYR A 64 -8.90 -5.29 -7.44
N ILE A 65 -10.18 -5.02 -7.23
CA ILE A 65 -10.63 -3.81 -6.54
C ILE A 65 -11.68 -4.21 -5.50
N ILE A 66 -11.50 -3.72 -4.28
CA ILE A 66 -12.51 -3.79 -3.23
C ILE A 66 -13.37 -2.54 -3.30
N PHE A 67 -14.68 -2.73 -3.27
CA PHE A 67 -15.66 -1.67 -3.10
C PHE A 67 -16.47 -1.91 -1.85
N SER A 68 -16.74 -0.86 -1.08
CA SER A 68 -17.57 -0.91 0.12
C SER A 68 -18.76 0.06 0.04
N LYS A 69 -19.59 0.02 1.06
CA LYS A 69 -20.61 1.04 1.35
C LYS A 69 -20.11 2.09 2.33
N GLY A 70 -18.81 2.32 2.37
CA GLY A 70 -18.17 3.15 3.38
C GLY A 70 -18.32 2.52 4.78
N SER A 71 -18.61 3.31 5.79
CA SER A 71 -18.71 2.84 7.18
C SER A 71 -19.76 1.73 7.41
N ALA A 72 -20.64 1.44 6.45
CA ALA A 72 -21.61 0.36 6.56
C ALA A 72 -21.00 -1.04 6.29
N GLY A 73 -19.76 -1.11 5.78
CA GLY A 73 -19.12 -2.36 5.42
C GLY A 73 -19.76 -3.04 4.21
N GLU A 74 -19.90 -4.36 4.26
CA GLU A 74 -20.38 -5.20 3.15
C GLU A 74 -19.54 -5.06 1.88
N PRO A 75 -18.20 -5.23 1.95
CA PRO A 75 -17.35 -5.09 0.80
C PRO A 75 -17.60 -6.16 -0.25
N VAL A 76 -17.29 -5.83 -1.49
CA VAL A 76 -17.22 -6.80 -2.60
C VAL A 76 -15.86 -6.70 -3.24
N LEU A 77 -15.30 -7.84 -3.63
CA LEU A 77 -14.11 -7.93 -4.44
C LEU A 77 -14.50 -8.12 -5.90
N SER A 78 -13.97 -7.28 -6.78
CA SER A 78 -14.21 -7.35 -8.21
C SER A 78 -12.90 -7.57 -8.98
N ARG A 79 -13.00 -8.26 -10.10
CA ARG A 79 -11.90 -8.52 -11.01
C ARG A 79 -12.11 -7.74 -12.30
N TRP A 80 -11.04 -7.11 -12.78
CA TRP A 80 -11.02 -6.30 -13.97
C TRP A 80 -9.95 -6.82 -14.92
N LEU A 81 -10.35 -7.16 -16.14
CA LEU A 81 -9.44 -7.59 -17.18
C LEU A 81 -9.00 -6.41 -18.01
N ARG A 82 -7.73 -6.37 -18.32
CA ARG A 82 -7.20 -5.39 -19.24
C ARG A 82 -7.60 -5.73 -20.68
N ASP A 83 -8.16 -4.76 -21.36
CA ASP A 83 -8.37 -4.82 -22.80
C ASP A 83 -7.16 -4.17 -23.50
N GLY A 84 -6.46 -4.95 -24.30
CA GLY A 84 -5.23 -4.53 -24.97
C GLY A 84 -3.94 -5.13 -24.40
N SER A 85 -2.85 -4.99 -25.15
CA SER A 85 -1.55 -5.63 -24.87
C SER A 85 -0.60 -4.78 -24.01
N THR A 86 -0.85 -3.49 -23.88
CA THR A 86 0.01 -2.54 -23.17
C THR A 86 -0.73 -1.89 -22.01
N TRP A 87 0.01 -1.49 -20.98
CA TRP A 87 -0.56 -0.73 -19.87
C TRP A 87 -0.92 0.69 -20.27
N ASP A 88 -0.15 1.24 -21.19
CA ASP A 88 -0.40 2.56 -21.73
C ASP A 88 -1.64 2.53 -22.66
N GLY A 89 -2.63 3.34 -22.31
CA GLY A 89 -3.90 3.39 -23.05
C GLY A 89 -4.80 2.16 -22.89
N ALA A 90 -4.48 1.23 -21.96
CA ALA A 90 -5.35 0.09 -21.68
C ALA A 90 -6.70 0.55 -21.12
N SER A 91 -7.76 -0.07 -21.60
CA SER A 91 -9.06 -0.04 -20.95
C SER A 91 -9.24 -1.29 -20.08
N TRP A 92 -10.12 -1.19 -19.10
CA TRP A 92 -10.39 -2.26 -18.15
C TRP A 92 -11.86 -2.60 -18.19
N VAL A 93 -12.15 -3.88 -18.29
CA VAL A 93 -13.52 -4.38 -18.30
C VAL A 93 -13.78 -5.29 -17.12
N CYS A 94 -14.91 -5.08 -16.48
CA CYS A 94 -15.37 -5.93 -15.38
C CYS A 94 -15.51 -7.38 -15.82
N SER A 95 -14.94 -8.31 -15.09
CA SER A 95 -14.93 -9.73 -15.40
C SER A 95 -15.66 -10.54 -14.34
N GLY A 96 -16.80 -11.05 -14.68
CA GLY A 96 -17.64 -11.85 -13.78
C GLY A 96 -18.44 -11.01 -12.78
N ALA A 97 -19.17 -11.68 -11.92
CA ALA A 97 -19.89 -11.04 -10.82
C ALA A 97 -18.91 -10.71 -9.68
N PRO A 98 -19.06 -9.57 -9.00
CA PRO A 98 -18.29 -9.29 -7.80
C PRO A 98 -18.64 -10.32 -6.70
N VAL A 99 -17.63 -10.65 -5.90
CA VAL A 99 -17.76 -11.60 -4.79
C VAL A 99 -17.95 -10.83 -3.49
N SER A 100 -19.00 -11.18 -2.74
CA SER A 100 -19.24 -10.60 -1.41
C SER A 100 -18.18 -11.10 -0.43
N MET A 101 -17.62 -10.19 0.35
CA MET A 101 -16.52 -10.42 1.28
C MET A 101 -16.85 -9.83 2.66
N PRO A 102 -17.93 -10.28 3.33
CA PRO A 102 -18.37 -9.67 4.58
C PRO A 102 -17.31 -9.74 5.68
N GLU A 103 -16.39 -10.70 5.61
CA GLU A 103 -15.27 -10.85 6.53
C GLU A 103 -14.22 -9.75 6.43
N LEU A 104 -14.17 -8.98 5.35
CA LEU A 104 -13.20 -7.90 5.18
C LEU A 104 -13.53 -6.65 6.00
N GLY A 105 -14.71 -6.56 6.58
CA GLY A 105 -15.12 -5.33 7.26
C GLY A 105 -15.18 -4.15 6.30
N HIS A 106 -14.21 -3.26 6.36
CA HIS A 106 -14.07 -2.12 5.45
C HIS A 106 -13.28 -2.48 4.18
N GLY A 107 -12.18 -3.23 4.32
CA GLY A 107 -11.35 -3.72 3.23
C GLY A 107 -10.39 -2.66 2.70
N ASN A 108 -9.47 -2.17 3.52
CA ASN A 108 -8.64 -1.01 3.20
C ASN A 108 -7.56 -1.23 2.14
N ASP A 109 -7.09 -2.45 1.94
CA ASP A 109 -5.93 -2.68 1.07
C ASP A 109 -5.83 -4.12 0.59
N LEU A 110 -5.12 -4.33 -0.51
CA LEU A 110 -4.89 -5.63 -1.14
C LEU A 110 -3.41 -5.83 -1.45
N ALA A 111 -2.87 -7.00 -1.09
CA ALA A 111 -1.60 -7.50 -1.60
C ALA A 111 -1.80 -8.68 -2.55
N TYR A 112 -0.99 -8.80 -3.58
CA TYR A 112 -0.97 -9.97 -4.46
C TYR A 112 0.31 -10.79 -4.23
N ASN A 113 0.16 -12.06 -3.87
CA ASN A 113 1.25 -13.02 -3.80
C ASN A 113 1.05 -14.12 -4.86
N PRO A 114 1.97 -14.26 -5.84
CA PRO A 114 1.83 -15.25 -6.91
C PRO A 114 1.95 -16.70 -6.46
N ASN A 115 2.47 -16.94 -5.26
CA ASN A 115 2.69 -18.31 -4.72
C ASN A 115 2.58 -18.34 -3.20
N TYR A 116 1.41 -17.98 -2.68
CA TYR A 116 1.18 -17.94 -1.22
C TYR A 116 1.34 -19.35 -0.60
N LEU A 117 2.34 -19.50 0.28
CA LEU A 117 2.68 -20.75 0.97
C LEU A 117 2.83 -21.98 0.04
N GLY A 118 3.19 -21.77 -1.24
CA GLY A 118 3.28 -22.85 -2.22
C GLY A 118 1.93 -23.35 -2.76
N GLY A 119 0.83 -22.73 -2.35
CA GLY A 119 -0.53 -23.12 -2.74
C GLY A 119 -1.06 -22.42 -4.00
N GLY A 120 -0.23 -21.61 -4.67
CA GLY A 120 -0.63 -20.83 -5.84
C GLY A 120 -0.95 -19.36 -5.54
N PRO A 121 -1.49 -18.63 -6.52
CA PRO A 121 -1.71 -17.21 -6.39
C PRO A 121 -2.83 -16.88 -5.39
N ALA A 122 -2.62 -15.82 -4.61
CA ALA A 122 -3.60 -15.33 -3.66
C ALA A 122 -3.58 -13.81 -3.56
N LEU A 123 -4.73 -13.24 -3.22
CA LEU A 123 -4.82 -11.89 -2.69
C LEU A 123 -4.87 -11.97 -1.17
N ILE A 124 -4.32 -10.96 -0.53
CA ILE A 124 -4.38 -10.82 0.92
C ILE A 124 -4.98 -9.45 1.18
N ALA A 125 -6.18 -9.45 1.73
CA ALA A 125 -6.93 -8.24 1.99
C ALA A 125 -6.85 -7.88 3.47
N THR A 126 -6.58 -6.61 3.76
CA THR A 126 -6.62 -6.10 5.13
C THR A 126 -8.05 -5.72 5.49
N GLN A 127 -8.41 -5.92 6.75
CA GLN A 127 -9.74 -5.58 7.25
C GLN A 127 -9.77 -4.09 7.52
N GLY A 128 -9.75 -3.17 7.40
CA GLY A 128 -9.79 -1.79 7.89
C GLY A 128 -10.46 -1.64 9.25
N SER A 129 -10.09 -0.57 9.94
CA SER A 129 -10.53 -0.30 11.29
C SER A 129 -12.03 0.01 11.37
N GLN A 130 -12.84 -1.01 11.61
CA GLN A 130 -14.22 -0.79 12.06
C GLN A 130 -14.44 -1.49 13.38
N SER A 131 -15.13 -0.82 14.28
CA SER A 131 -15.39 -1.30 15.67
C SER A 131 -16.17 -2.61 15.79
N ALA A 132 -16.64 -3.18 14.69
CA ALA A 132 -17.41 -4.43 14.65
C ALA A 132 -16.55 -5.66 14.26
N PHE A 133 -15.30 -5.45 13.80
CA PHE A 133 -14.41 -6.53 13.39
C PHE A 133 -13.09 -6.40 14.13
N PRO A 134 -12.50 -7.52 14.60
CA PRO A 134 -11.16 -7.49 15.16
C PRO A 134 -10.20 -6.93 14.09
N ASP A 135 -9.45 -5.90 14.46
CA ASP A 135 -8.57 -5.17 13.54
C ASP A 135 -7.26 -5.92 13.24
N ASP A 136 -7.15 -7.18 13.59
CA ASP A 136 -5.94 -8.00 13.54
C ASP A 136 -5.99 -9.11 12.49
N ASP A 137 -7.11 -9.26 11.78
CA ASP A 137 -7.27 -10.28 10.77
C ASP A 137 -6.94 -9.79 9.36
N VAL A 138 -6.46 -10.69 8.53
CA VAL A 138 -6.44 -10.53 7.07
C VAL A 138 -7.25 -11.64 6.41
N THR A 139 -7.81 -11.37 5.25
CA THR A 139 -8.48 -12.38 4.45
C THR A 139 -7.61 -12.80 3.28
N ILE A 140 -7.26 -14.07 3.23
CA ILE A 140 -6.60 -14.68 2.09
C ILE A 140 -7.66 -15.10 1.09
N VAL A 141 -7.55 -14.62 -0.13
CA VAL A 141 -8.42 -14.98 -1.26
C VAL A 141 -7.60 -15.79 -2.25
N HIS A 142 -7.82 -17.09 -2.31
CA HIS A 142 -7.13 -17.93 -3.27
C HIS A 142 -7.65 -17.65 -4.69
N LEU A 143 -6.72 -17.56 -5.63
CA LEU A 143 -7.06 -17.33 -7.03
C LEU A 143 -6.89 -18.62 -7.85
N GLY A 144 -7.74 -18.80 -8.84
CA GLY A 144 -7.51 -19.79 -9.89
C GLY A 144 -6.30 -19.42 -10.75
N SER A 145 -5.80 -20.38 -11.52
CA SER A 145 -4.67 -20.16 -12.44
C SER A 145 -4.98 -19.12 -13.53
N ASP A 146 -6.25 -18.91 -13.84
CA ASP A 146 -6.75 -17.87 -14.74
C ASP A 146 -7.00 -16.51 -14.03
N GLY A 147 -6.74 -16.44 -12.72
CA GLY A 147 -7.02 -15.29 -11.88
C GLY A 147 -8.46 -15.16 -11.41
N SER A 148 -9.30 -16.19 -11.60
CA SER A 148 -10.65 -16.18 -11.02
C SER A 148 -10.60 -16.17 -9.49
N ILE A 149 -11.54 -15.46 -8.86
CA ILE A 149 -11.66 -15.39 -7.40
C ILE A 149 -12.19 -16.74 -6.91
N GLY A 150 -11.44 -17.37 -5.99
CA GLY A 150 -11.75 -18.68 -5.41
C GLY A 150 -12.21 -18.61 -3.95
N SER A 151 -11.74 -19.56 -3.13
CA SER A 151 -12.08 -19.64 -1.71
C SER A 151 -11.36 -18.59 -0.87
N THR A 152 -11.96 -18.26 0.27
CA THR A 152 -11.41 -17.32 1.25
C THR A 152 -11.01 -18.04 2.54
N GLN A 153 -10.05 -17.46 3.26
CA GLN A 153 -9.60 -17.90 4.58
C GLN A 153 -9.25 -16.66 5.41
N VAL A 154 -9.85 -16.55 6.58
CA VAL A 154 -9.46 -15.52 7.55
C VAL A 154 -8.25 -15.99 8.35
N VAL A 155 -7.28 -15.12 8.55
CA VAL A 155 -6.04 -15.39 9.28
C VAL A 155 -5.82 -14.28 10.29
N ASP A 156 -5.76 -14.68 11.57
CA ASP A 156 -5.43 -13.79 12.69
C ASP A 156 -3.93 -13.46 12.69
N LEU A 157 -3.60 -12.19 12.78
CA LEU A 157 -2.23 -11.68 12.78
C LEU A 157 -1.79 -11.27 14.18
N PRO A 158 -0.65 -11.79 14.67
CA PRO A 158 -0.16 -11.49 16.03
C PRO A 158 0.25 -10.03 16.22
N THR A 159 0.37 -9.30 15.13
CA THR A 159 0.76 -7.88 15.15
C THR A 159 -0.41 -6.95 15.49
N GLY A 160 -1.65 -7.43 15.50
CA GLY A 160 -2.87 -6.62 15.63
C GLY A 160 -3.13 -5.77 14.37
N ASN A 161 -3.96 -4.77 14.50
CA ASN A 161 -4.49 -3.93 13.42
C ASN A 161 -3.49 -3.59 12.32
N ILE A 162 -3.71 -4.15 11.12
CA ILE A 162 -2.98 -3.85 9.88
C ILE A 162 -3.92 -3.11 8.95
N SER A 163 -3.59 -1.86 8.65
CA SER A 163 -4.38 -1.00 7.75
C SER A 163 -3.86 -0.96 6.32
N GLY A 164 -2.72 -1.59 6.05
CA GLY A 164 -2.16 -1.69 4.71
C GLY A 164 -1.18 -2.84 4.61
N LEU A 165 -1.15 -3.52 3.47
CA LEU A 165 -0.29 -4.69 3.23
C LEU A 165 0.12 -4.77 1.78
N CYS A 166 1.41 -4.93 1.51
CA CYS A 166 1.90 -5.24 0.18
C CYS A 166 2.85 -6.45 0.16
N TYR A 167 3.05 -7.01 -1.01
CA TYR A 167 3.99 -8.10 -1.25
C TYR A 167 4.86 -7.83 -2.47
N SER A 168 6.17 -8.02 -2.33
CA SER A 168 7.10 -8.04 -3.46
C SER A 168 7.81 -9.38 -3.56
N ALA A 169 7.64 -10.06 -4.69
CA ALA A 169 8.28 -11.34 -4.96
C ALA A 169 9.81 -11.21 -5.14
N THR A 170 10.29 -10.03 -5.53
CA THR A 170 11.70 -9.75 -5.81
C THR A 170 12.45 -9.06 -4.68
N ALA A 171 11.75 -8.61 -3.65
CA ALA A 171 12.36 -7.97 -2.49
C ALA A 171 13.41 -8.90 -1.83
N ALA A 172 14.45 -8.29 -1.26
CA ALA A 172 15.54 -8.98 -0.57
C ALA A 172 16.25 -10.04 -1.41
N GLY A 173 16.48 -9.78 -2.69
CA GLY A 173 17.22 -10.68 -3.57
C GLY A 173 16.41 -11.88 -4.05
N GLY A 174 15.09 -11.75 -4.16
CA GLY A 174 14.22 -12.76 -4.74
C GLY A 174 13.59 -13.74 -3.75
N ALA A 175 13.81 -13.55 -2.44
CA ALA A 175 13.16 -14.38 -1.42
C ALA A 175 11.69 -14.00 -1.18
N GLY A 176 11.26 -12.85 -1.72
CA GLY A 176 9.97 -12.24 -1.46
C GLY A 176 9.86 -11.66 -0.05
N LYS A 177 9.09 -10.60 0.09
CA LYS A 177 8.77 -9.99 1.37
C LYS A 177 7.39 -9.35 1.38
N TYR A 178 6.77 -9.33 2.54
CA TYR A 178 5.64 -8.46 2.83
C TYR A 178 6.11 -7.21 3.56
N ALA A 179 5.42 -6.12 3.33
CA ALA A 179 5.43 -4.96 4.21
C ALA A 179 4.00 -4.68 4.68
N ALA A 180 3.87 -4.28 5.94
CA ALA A 180 2.58 -3.96 6.54
C ALA A 180 2.66 -2.65 7.29
N ARG A 181 1.61 -1.84 7.18
CA ARG A 181 1.41 -0.66 8.01
C ARG A 181 0.50 -0.99 9.18
N ARG A 182 0.94 -0.62 10.38
CA ARG A 182 0.19 -0.80 11.61
C ARG A 182 0.37 0.41 12.52
N LEU A 183 -0.71 1.09 12.86
CA LEU A 183 -0.70 2.21 13.83
C LEU A 183 0.46 3.19 13.59
N GLY A 184 0.62 3.67 12.36
CA GLY A 184 1.72 4.59 12.02
C GLY A 184 3.12 4.00 12.09
N SER A 185 3.25 2.68 11.99
CA SER A 185 4.53 1.95 11.99
C SER A 185 4.60 1.00 10.80
N LEU A 186 5.81 0.82 10.26
CA LEU A 186 6.09 -0.09 9.16
C LEU A 186 6.72 -1.38 9.68
N TRP A 187 6.14 -2.50 9.29
CA TRP A 187 6.58 -3.85 9.63
C TRP A 187 6.92 -4.62 8.37
N THR A 188 7.84 -5.55 8.45
CA THR A 188 8.17 -6.45 7.35
C THR A 188 8.09 -7.91 7.79
N HIS A 189 7.85 -8.80 6.81
CA HIS A 189 7.75 -10.23 7.03
C HIS A 189 8.38 -10.98 5.85
N PRO A 190 9.12 -12.10 6.08
CA PRO A 190 9.62 -12.96 5.02
C PRO A 190 8.48 -13.52 4.15
N GLY A 191 8.62 -13.49 2.84
CA GLY A 191 7.57 -13.93 1.92
C GLY A 191 7.24 -15.42 1.95
N SER A 192 8.13 -16.24 2.51
CA SER A 192 7.99 -17.71 2.55
C SER A 192 7.31 -18.25 3.81
N GLY A 193 7.00 -17.39 4.80
CA GLY A 193 6.41 -17.81 6.06
C GLY A 193 4.90 -17.59 6.14
N ALA A 194 4.25 -18.29 7.07
CA ALA A 194 2.87 -17.98 7.45
C ALA A 194 2.80 -16.60 8.11
N LEU A 195 1.81 -15.79 7.77
CA LEU A 195 1.67 -14.43 8.28
C LEU A 195 1.41 -14.34 9.79
N THR A 196 1.10 -15.47 10.44
CA THR A 196 0.85 -15.59 11.88
C THR A 196 2.07 -15.38 12.79
N SER A 197 3.27 -15.23 12.23
CA SER A 197 4.50 -15.00 13.00
C SER A 197 5.61 -14.44 12.11
N GLY A 198 6.70 -13.93 12.69
CA GLY A 198 7.89 -13.51 11.92
C GLY A 198 7.90 -12.05 11.49
N TRP A 199 6.94 -11.25 11.93
CA TRP A 199 6.92 -9.80 11.66
C TRP A 199 8.02 -9.07 12.43
N THR A 200 8.68 -8.14 11.75
CA THR A 200 9.75 -7.30 12.29
C THR A 200 9.40 -5.83 12.11
N LEU A 201 9.40 -5.06 13.18
CA LEU A 201 9.27 -3.60 13.13
C LEU A 201 10.52 -2.99 12.49
N VAL A 202 10.36 -2.24 11.40
CA VAL A 202 11.47 -1.58 10.69
C VAL A 202 11.44 -0.06 10.83
N LYS A 203 10.27 0.54 11.05
CA LYS A 203 10.13 1.96 11.31
C LYS A 203 8.94 2.23 12.22
N SER A 204 9.17 2.98 13.28
CA SER A 204 8.12 3.58 14.11
C SER A 204 7.88 5.03 13.70
N ASN A 205 6.68 5.53 13.97
CA ASN A 205 6.30 6.92 13.69
C ASN A 205 6.53 7.29 12.23
N LEU A 206 5.76 6.68 11.34
CA LEU A 206 5.71 7.08 9.94
C LEU A 206 5.40 8.58 9.85
N THR A 207 6.06 9.25 8.93
CA THR A 207 5.83 10.68 8.69
C THR A 207 4.55 10.86 7.89
N TYR A 208 3.72 11.80 8.30
CA TYR A 208 2.49 12.18 7.61
C TYR A 208 2.42 13.68 7.45
N HIS A 209 1.90 14.14 6.33
CA HIS A 209 1.44 15.51 6.23
C HIS A 209 0.17 15.71 7.05
N ASP A 210 0.03 16.87 7.64
CA ASP A 210 -0.97 17.32 8.60
C ASP A 210 -2.35 16.62 8.53
N ASN A 211 -2.68 15.84 9.58
CA ASN A 211 -4.00 15.22 9.78
C ASN A 211 -4.54 14.40 8.60
N ARG A 212 -3.67 13.76 7.82
CA ARG A 212 -4.04 12.88 6.73
C ARG A 212 -4.39 11.48 7.23
N SER A 213 -5.27 10.82 6.51
CA SER A 213 -5.58 9.42 6.72
C SER A 213 -4.60 8.55 5.96
N ASP A 214 -4.15 7.48 6.59
CA ASP A 214 -3.43 6.41 5.91
C ASP A 214 -4.39 5.61 5.05
N GLN A 215 -3.97 5.38 3.80
CA GLN A 215 -4.72 4.55 2.86
C GLN A 215 -3.85 3.36 2.41
N GLY A 216 -3.84 3.00 1.14
CA GLY A 216 -3.11 1.84 0.65
C GLY A 216 -1.59 1.91 0.75
N ILE A 217 -0.95 0.76 0.61
CA ILE A 217 0.50 0.59 0.59
C ILE A 217 0.89 -0.37 -0.53
N ASP A 218 1.91 -0.03 -1.31
CA ASP A 218 2.46 -0.90 -2.35
C ASP A 218 3.97 -1.10 -2.20
N CYS A 219 4.53 -2.12 -2.82
CA CYS A 219 5.96 -2.39 -2.73
C CYS A 219 6.55 -3.07 -3.95
N SER A 220 7.80 -2.73 -4.24
CA SER A 220 8.62 -3.34 -5.28
C SER A 220 9.85 -4.03 -4.69
N GLU A 221 10.81 -4.38 -5.55
CA GLU A 221 12.09 -4.94 -5.14
C GLU A 221 12.82 -4.11 -4.09
N ASN A 222 12.84 -2.78 -4.26
CA ASN A 222 13.68 -1.89 -3.47
C ASN A 222 12.90 -0.99 -2.51
N TYR A 223 11.62 -0.75 -2.78
CA TYR A 223 10.88 0.32 -2.13
C TYR A 223 9.49 -0.13 -1.66
N ILE A 224 8.99 0.61 -0.68
CA ILE A 224 7.65 0.53 -0.14
C ILE A 224 7.04 1.93 -0.27
N TRP A 225 5.84 2.03 -0.83
CA TRP A 225 5.10 3.28 -0.98
C TRP A 225 3.87 3.26 -0.10
N ASN A 226 3.69 4.32 0.66
CA ASN A 226 2.57 4.50 1.57
C ASN A 226 1.78 5.73 1.15
N THR A 227 0.49 5.58 0.92
CA THR A 227 -0.37 6.69 0.54
C THR A 227 -0.98 7.37 1.75
N ASN A 228 -1.09 8.69 1.67
CA ASN A 228 -1.80 9.53 2.61
C ASN A 228 -2.86 10.34 1.88
N SER A 229 -4.08 10.16 2.28
CA SER A 229 -5.22 10.80 1.68
C SER A 229 -5.56 12.14 2.29
N ILE A 230 -6.24 12.97 1.53
CA ILE A 230 -6.88 14.19 1.99
C ILE A 230 -7.88 13.83 3.10
N ASN A 231 -7.77 14.48 4.25
CA ASN A 231 -8.81 14.41 5.25
C ASN A 231 -9.94 15.37 4.85
N THR A 232 -11.07 14.83 4.43
CA THR A 232 -12.25 15.58 3.98
C THR A 232 -12.85 16.51 5.04
N ASN A 233 -12.46 16.33 6.31
CA ASN A 233 -12.95 17.14 7.42
C ASN A 233 -12.08 18.39 7.71
N THR A 234 -10.94 18.53 7.05
CA THR A 234 -10.08 19.71 7.17
C THR A 234 -10.00 20.42 5.83
N PRO A 235 -10.21 21.75 5.77
CA PRO A 235 -9.98 22.53 4.56
C PRO A 235 -8.47 22.61 4.31
N ASP A 236 -7.92 21.62 3.68
CA ASP A 236 -6.51 21.53 3.37
C ASP A 236 -6.25 21.71 1.87
N THR A 237 -5.00 21.74 1.49
CA THR A 237 -4.46 22.13 0.19
C THR A 237 -4.94 21.29 -1.00
N GLY A 238 -5.78 20.27 -0.79
CA GLY A 238 -6.30 19.43 -1.86
C GLY A 238 -5.27 18.47 -2.45
N TRP A 239 -4.24 18.11 -1.68
CA TRP A 239 -3.18 17.20 -2.11
C TRP A 239 -3.25 15.88 -1.36
N ASN A 240 -3.10 14.78 -2.10
CA ASN A 240 -2.76 13.47 -1.58
C ASN A 240 -1.25 13.28 -1.67
N TRP A 241 -0.70 12.41 -0.83
CA TRP A 241 0.74 12.20 -0.77
C TRP A 241 1.10 10.72 -0.83
N VAL A 242 2.24 10.40 -1.45
CA VAL A 242 2.85 9.08 -1.42
C VAL A 242 4.24 9.21 -0.83
N TYR A 243 4.51 8.47 0.24
CA TYR A 243 5.81 8.39 0.88
C TYR A 243 6.53 7.13 0.45
N GLN A 244 7.82 7.24 0.23
CA GLN A 244 8.66 6.13 -0.18
C GLN A 244 9.65 5.74 0.93
N TYR A 245 9.69 4.45 1.24
CA TYR A 245 10.61 3.86 2.21
C TYR A 245 11.41 2.74 1.57
N ASN A 246 12.63 2.49 2.07
CA ASN A 246 13.33 1.25 1.76
C ASN A 246 12.90 0.12 2.72
N TRP A 247 13.29 -1.12 2.42
CA TRP A 247 12.92 -2.29 3.20
C TRP A 247 13.51 -2.34 4.63
N SER A 248 14.43 -1.46 4.98
CA SER A 248 14.94 -1.27 6.34
C SER A 248 14.23 -0.13 7.09
N GLY A 249 13.24 0.50 6.49
CA GLY A 249 12.46 1.57 7.09
C GLY A 249 13.11 2.95 6.99
N GLY A 250 14.21 3.10 6.22
CA GLY A 250 14.79 4.40 5.93
C GLY A 250 13.90 5.19 4.95
N ASP A 251 13.72 6.49 5.22
CA ASP A 251 13.09 7.38 4.26
C ASP A 251 13.95 7.42 2.99
N VAL A 252 13.33 7.11 1.88
CA VAL A 252 13.91 7.29 0.56
C VAL A 252 13.18 8.45 -0.03
N GLU A 253 13.89 9.32 -0.65
CA GLU A 253 13.41 10.53 -1.27
C GLU A 253 11.92 10.59 -1.65
N SER A 254 11.44 11.78 -1.50
CA SER A 254 10.27 12.40 -2.10
C SER A 254 8.89 11.97 -1.62
N ASP A 255 8.30 12.90 -0.96
CA ASP A 255 6.86 13.08 -0.96
C ASP A 255 6.39 13.29 -2.40
N ILE A 256 5.63 12.37 -2.95
CA ILE A 256 4.99 12.57 -4.25
C ILE A 256 3.64 13.23 -3.98
N GLY A 257 3.49 14.46 -4.39
CA GLY A 257 2.22 15.19 -4.31
C GLY A 257 1.30 14.80 -5.47
N ILE A 258 0.07 14.43 -5.16
CA ILE A 258 -0.97 14.14 -6.15
C ILE A 258 -2.13 15.11 -5.89
N PRO A 259 -2.37 16.09 -6.78
CA PRO A 259 -3.46 17.02 -6.59
C PRO A 259 -4.80 16.29 -6.67
N GLY A 260 -5.67 16.52 -5.68
CA GLY A 260 -7.07 16.17 -5.78
C GLY A 260 -7.73 16.99 -6.89
N ASN A 261 -8.66 16.41 -7.63
CA ASN A 261 -9.39 17.15 -8.66
C ASN A 261 -10.40 18.12 -8.06
N ASN A 262 -10.80 17.86 -6.84
CA ASN A 262 -11.55 18.76 -5.96
C ASN A 262 -11.16 18.47 -4.52
N LEU A 263 -11.56 19.30 -3.57
CA LEU A 263 -11.22 19.18 -2.15
C LEU A 263 -11.76 17.90 -1.46
N THR A 264 -12.48 17.06 -2.19
CA THR A 264 -13.14 15.87 -1.66
C THR A 264 -12.67 14.57 -2.30
N ASP A 265 -11.76 14.64 -3.30
CA ASP A 265 -11.21 13.44 -3.92
C ASP A 265 -10.12 12.84 -3.02
N GLU A 266 -10.25 11.57 -2.73
CA GLU A 266 -9.46 10.82 -1.76
C GLU A 266 -8.71 9.71 -2.50
N ILE A 267 -7.39 9.62 -2.29
CA ILE A 267 -6.64 8.43 -2.74
C ILE A 267 -6.90 7.31 -1.74
N GLU A 268 -7.32 6.17 -2.21
CA GLU A 268 -7.59 5.01 -1.35
C GLU A 268 -6.47 4.00 -1.42
N ASP A 269 -5.89 3.82 -2.60
CA ASP A 269 -4.86 2.81 -2.75
C ASP A 269 -3.90 3.13 -3.89
N ILE A 270 -2.77 2.41 -3.92
CA ILE A 270 -1.73 2.49 -4.93
C ILE A 270 -1.26 1.09 -5.30
N THR A 271 -1.04 0.86 -6.58
CA THR A 271 -0.35 -0.34 -7.07
C THR A 271 0.54 0.01 -8.25
N HIS A 272 1.64 -0.72 -8.45
CA HIS A 272 2.52 -0.48 -9.57
C HIS A 272 2.61 -1.69 -10.50
N VAL A 273 2.70 -1.43 -11.79
CA VAL A 273 2.84 -2.44 -12.83
C VAL A 273 3.72 -1.91 -13.94
N GLY A 274 4.75 -2.66 -14.31
CA GLY A 274 5.61 -2.29 -15.44
C GLY A 274 6.36 -0.97 -15.27
N GLY A 275 6.51 -0.48 -14.05
CA GLY A 275 7.15 0.81 -13.75
C GLY A 275 6.17 1.98 -13.65
N GLU A 276 4.90 1.78 -13.95
CA GLU A 276 3.86 2.80 -13.78
C GLU A 276 3.11 2.60 -12.45
N PHE A 277 2.74 3.70 -11.80
CA PHE A 277 1.90 3.70 -10.62
C PHE A 277 0.44 3.95 -10.99
N PHE A 278 -0.42 3.10 -10.48
CA PHE A 278 -1.86 3.25 -10.55
C PHE A 278 -2.39 3.61 -9.18
N VAL A 279 -3.21 4.64 -9.10
CA VAL A 279 -3.85 5.08 -7.86
C VAL A 279 -5.37 4.96 -7.98
N GLY A 280 -5.98 4.36 -6.98
CA GLY A 280 -7.43 4.32 -6.80
C GLY A 280 -7.91 5.61 -6.17
N ILE A 281 -8.89 6.26 -6.76
CA ILE A 281 -9.46 7.52 -6.30
C ILE A 281 -10.93 7.33 -5.98
N ASN A 282 -11.28 7.54 -4.73
CA ASN A 282 -12.66 7.68 -4.28
C ASN A 282 -13.11 9.13 -4.50
N ARG A 283 -14.16 9.31 -5.26
CA ARG A 283 -14.69 10.62 -5.62
C ARG A 283 -16.00 10.88 -4.89
N ASN A 284 -15.93 11.65 -3.84
CA ASN A 284 -17.08 12.02 -3.03
C ASN A 284 -18.16 12.77 -3.84
N GLY A 285 -19.37 12.80 -3.31
CA GLY A 285 -20.47 13.54 -3.92
C GLY A 285 -21.22 12.80 -5.03
N GLY A 286 -21.11 11.46 -5.09
CA GLY A 286 -21.81 10.63 -6.08
C GLY A 286 -21.17 10.63 -7.46
N LEU A 287 -19.95 11.12 -7.57
CA LEU A 287 -19.13 10.99 -8.78
C LEU A 287 -18.63 9.54 -8.94
N ALA A 288 -18.25 9.19 -10.16
CA ALA A 288 -17.64 7.90 -10.45
C ALA A 288 -16.23 7.84 -9.85
N ASP A 289 -15.89 6.75 -9.16
CA ASP A 289 -14.50 6.50 -8.75
C ASP A 289 -13.63 6.26 -9.98
N SER A 290 -12.34 6.44 -9.83
CA SER A 290 -11.41 6.29 -10.94
C SER A 290 -10.12 5.61 -10.54
N VAL A 291 -9.49 4.94 -11.50
CA VAL A 291 -8.09 4.55 -11.42
C VAL A 291 -7.30 5.46 -12.35
N LYS A 292 -6.28 6.09 -11.81
CA LYS A 292 -5.39 6.97 -12.56
C LYS A 292 -3.99 6.37 -12.61
N VAL A 293 -3.29 6.58 -13.72
CA VAL A 293 -1.85 6.33 -13.79
C VAL A 293 -1.11 7.63 -13.47
N LEU A 294 -0.11 7.54 -12.61
CA LEU A 294 0.75 8.68 -12.31
C LEU A 294 1.81 8.81 -13.41
N THR A 295 1.85 9.96 -14.04
CA THR A 295 2.88 10.31 -15.03
C THR A 295 3.88 11.29 -14.42
N GLU A 296 5.12 11.18 -14.82
CA GLU A 296 6.18 12.13 -14.47
C GLU A 296 5.96 13.48 -15.15
#